data_3a19f6d80d9a27e58b2254086e2808ad
#
_entry.id   3a19f6d80d9a27e58b2254086e2808ad
#
_cell.length_a   1.000
_cell.length_b   1.000
_cell.length_c   1.000
_cell.angle_alpha   90.00
_cell.angle_beta   90.00
_cell.angle_gamma   90.00
#
_symmetry.space_group_name_H-M   'P 1'
#
loop_
_entity.id
_entity.type
_entity.pdbx_description
1 polymer ?
#
loop_
_entity_poly.entity_id
_entity_poly.type
_entity_poly.pdbx_seq_one_letter_code
_entity_poly.pdbx_strand_id
1 'polypeptide(L)'
;MNLSNYLNLQASTPSPKTFATIELNPPGVGGGFLGMPDDWTPPSRFVRVANMCHYVQPVPDARSVITLAEHLLNTVDIPKGDIVTPSSPRSSQMKVEYTQFACIWDLTHRILYYRTYDDLMLRSIDVNQLKLMQTSQPACFPLTLNGHSPIDMTPSLLSQ
;
A
#
# COMPACT_ATOMS: atom_id res chain seq x y z
N MET A 1 -10.83 6.94 16.00
CA MET A 1 -11.01 5.64 15.32
C MET A 1 -10.65 4.55 16.30
N ASN A 2 -11.46 3.51 16.42
CA ASN A 2 -11.32 2.53 17.48
C ASN A 2 -10.90 1.15 16.91
N LEU A 3 -9.62 0.79 17.04
CA LEU A 3 -9.10 -0.54 16.69
C LEU A 3 -9.74 -1.65 17.56
N SER A 4 -10.32 -1.29 18.71
CA SER A 4 -11.01 -2.26 19.58
C SER A 4 -12.19 -2.97 18.92
N ASN A 5 -12.78 -2.38 17.88
CA ASN A 5 -13.84 -3.03 17.10
C ASN A 5 -13.31 -4.22 16.27
N TYR A 6 -12.00 -4.37 16.17
CA TYR A 6 -11.31 -5.36 15.32
C TYR A 6 -10.38 -6.27 16.12
N LEU A 7 -10.63 -6.42 17.44
CA LEU A 7 -9.85 -7.29 18.34
C LEU A 7 -9.91 -8.78 17.96
N ASN A 8 -10.91 -9.17 17.16
CA ASN A 8 -11.03 -10.53 16.64
C ASN A 8 -10.06 -10.85 15.50
N LEU A 9 -9.47 -9.84 14.88
CA LEU A 9 -8.52 -10.05 13.78
C LEU A 9 -7.20 -10.61 14.32
N GLN A 10 -6.70 -11.66 13.67
CA GLN A 10 -5.46 -12.34 14.04
C GLN A 10 -4.79 -12.99 12.83
N ALA A 11 -3.46 -13.14 12.87
CA ALA A 11 -2.72 -13.77 11.77
C ALA A 11 -2.99 -15.28 11.64
N SER A 12 -3.33 -15.93 12.75
CA SER A 12 -3.60 -17.37 12.75
C SER A 12 -5.00 -17.69 12.23
N THR A 13 -5.13 -18.78 11.50
CA THR A 13 -6.44 -19.32 11.13
C THR A 13 -7.15 -19.84 12.37
N PRO A 14 -8.42 -19.47 12.64
CA PRO A 14 -9.19 -20.00 13.76
C PRO A 14 -9.34 -21.52 13.68
N SER A 15 -9.41 -22.17 14.84
CA SER A 15 -9.74 -23.60 14.90
C SER A 15 -11.21 -23.85 14.55
N PRO A 16 -11.56 -25.02 14.02
CA PRO A 16 -12.94 -25.43 13.82
C PRO A 16 -13.75 -25.31 15.11
N LYS A 17 -15.02 -24.97 14.98
CA LYS A 17 -15.96 -24.85 16.11
C LYS A 17 -17.24 -25.58 15.81
N THR A 18 -17.84 -26.18 16.84
CA THR A 18 -19.16 -26.78 16.71
C THR A 18 -20.23 -25.82 17.17
N PHE A 19 -21.22 -25.57 16.30
CA PHE A 19 -22.41 -24.80 16.62
C PHE A 19 -23.63 -25.75 16.60
N ALA A 20 -24.18 -26.04 17.79
CA ALA A 20 -25.15 -27.10 17.98
C ALA A 20 -24.60 -28.48 17.48
N THR A 21 -25.12 -28.99 16.38
CA THR A 21 -24.68 -30.25 15.76
C THR A 21 -23.87 -30.06 14.48
N ILE A 22 -23.59 -28.80 14.10
CA ILE A 22 -22.91 -28.43 12.85
C ILE A 22 -21.46 -28.11 13.16
N GLU A 23 -20.53 -28.78 12.50
CA GLU A 23 -19.13 -28.41 12.50
C GLU A 23 -18.87 -27.25 11.54
N LEU A 24 -18.31 -26.15 12.08
CA LEU A 24 -17.94 -24.96 11.32
C LEU A 24 -16.42 -24.93 11.16
N ASN A 25 -15.97 -25.08 9.93
CA ASN A 25 -14.57 -25.03 9.58
C ASN A 25 -14.21 -23.62 9.08
N PRO A 26 -12.97 -23.14 9.34
CA PRO A 26 -12.51 -21.86 8.75
C PRO A 26 -12.51 -21.95 7.22
N PRO A 27 -12.81 -20.83 6.51
CA PRO A 27 -12.93 -20.84 5.05
C PRO A 27 -11.59 -21.05 4.33
N GLY A 28 -10.46 -21.02 5.06
CA GLY A 28 -9.14 -21.25 4.51
C GLY A 28 -8.04 -20.49 5.27
N VAL A 29 -6.82 -20.55 4.74
CA VAL A 29 -5.66 -19.77 5.24
C VAL A 29 -5.98 -18.29 5.18
N GLY A 30 -5.63 -17.55 6.26
CA GLY A 30 -5.98 -16.14 6.39
C GLY A 30 -7.37 -15.87 7.00
N GLY A 31 -8.13 -16.93 7.35
CA GLY A 31 -9.45 -16.81 7.97
C GLY A 31 -9.48 -16.03 9.29
N GLY A 32 -8.33 -15.83 9.93
CA GLY A 32 -8.22 -14.97 11.12
C GLY A 32 -8.41 -13.48 10.83
N PHE A 33 -8.29 -13.05 9.58
CA PHE A 33 -8.58 -11.67 9.14
C PHE A 33 -9.99 -11.51 8.57
N LEU A 34 -10.87 -12.49 8.71
CA LEU A 34 -12.25 -12.38 8.26
C LEU A 34 -12.96 -11.23 8.99
N GLY A 35 -13.56 -10.31 8.22
CA GLY A 35 -14.18 -9.09 8.75
C GLY A 35 -13.24 -7.89 8.83
N MET A 36 -12.00 -8.00 8.31
CA MET A 36 -11.17 -6.82 8.11
C MET A 36 -11.88 -5.86 7.13
N PRO A 37 -11.97 -4.55 7.44
CA PRO A 37 -12.63 -3.61 6.55
C PRO A 37 -11.82 -3.43 5.27
N ASP A 38 -12.47 -3.49 4.12
CA ASP A 38 -11.84 -3.44 2.79
C ASP A 38 -12.28 -2.25 1.94
N ASP A 39 -13.24 -1.44 2.44
CA ASP A 39 -13.63 -0.20 1.78
C ASP A 39 -12.51 0.85 1.74
N TRP A 40 -12.66 1.84 0.85
CA TRP A 40 -11.63 2.85 0.58
C TRP A 40 -11.62 4.04 1.55
N THR A 41 -12.47 4.04 2.58
CA THR A 41 -12.48 5.14 3.54
C THR A 41 -11.16 5.20 4.35
N PRO A 42 -10.72 6.41 4.75
CA PRO A 42 -9.50 6.54 5.57
C PRO A 42 -9.50 5.67 6.84
N PRO A 43 -10.61 5.51 7.59
CA PRO A 43 -10.67 4.60 8.73
C PRO A 43 -10.37 3.15 8.37
N SER A 44 -10.99 2.64 7.32
CA SER A 44 -10.83 1.24 6.88
C SER A 44 -9.41 0.96 6.40
N ARG A 45 -8.84 1.85 5.60
CA ARG A 45 -7.44 1.75 5.17
C ARG A 45 -6.47 1.78 6.36
N PHE A 46 -6.72 2.65 7.36
CA PHE A 46 -5.91 2.67 8.56
C PHE A 46 -5.97 1.35 9.33
N VAL A 47 -7.17 0.80 9.59
CA VAL A 47 -7.34 -0.48 10.30
C VAL A 47 -6.58 -1.59 9.59
N ARG A 48 -6.69 -1.65 8.26
CA ARG A 48 -6.01 -2.64 7.42
C ARG A 48 -4.49 -2.57 7.57
N VAL A 49 -3.92 -1.39 7.34
CA VAL A 49 -2.46 -1.19 7.45
C VAL A 49 -1.97 -1.41 8.87
N ALA A 50 -2.69 -0.91 9.90
CA ALA A 50 -2.31 -1.09 11.30
C ALA A 50 -2.23 -2.57 11.70
N ASN A 51 -3.23 -3.38 11.32
CA ASN A 51 -3.21 -4.83 11.56
C ASN A 51 -2.07 -5.51 10.80
N MET A 52 -1.87 -5.18 9.52
CA MET A 52 -0.77 -5.75 8.75
C MET A 52 0.59 -5.41 9.36
N CYS A 53 0.84 -4.15 9.71
CA CYS A 53 2.07 -3.74 10.38
C CYS A 53 2.30 -4.49 11.72
N HIS A 54 1.22 -4.82 12.44
CA HIS A 54 1.32 -5.53 13.70
C HIS A 54 1.71 -7.02 13.51
N TYR A 55 1.21 -7.65 12.47
CA TYR A 55 1.35 -9.10 12.28
C TYR A 55 2.45 -9.53 11.29
N VAL A 56 2.97 -8.62 10.46
CA VAL A 56 4.10 -8.95 9.59
C VAL A 56 5.33 -9.32 10.40
N GLN A 57 6.10 -10.26 9.88
CA GLN A 57 7.33 -10.67 10.55
C GLN A 57 8.43 -9.63 10.33
N PRO A 58 9.28 -9.39 11.32
CA PRO A 58 10.47 -8.56 11.16
C PRO A 58 11.35 -9.07 10.03
N VAL A 59 11.89 -8.15 9.25
CA VAL A 59 12.81 -8.45 8.15
C VAL A 59 14.22 -7.92 8.48
N PRO A 60 15.30 -8.55 7.96
CA PRO A 60 16.65 -8.34 8.51
C PRO A 60 17.34 -7.05 8.06
N ASP A 61 16.91 -6.43 6.96
CA ASP A 61 17.65 -5.33 6.34
C ASP A 61 16.73 -4.27 5.72
N ALA A 62 17.28 -3.10 5.44
CA ALA A 62 16.54 -1.95 4.92
C ALA A 62 15.87 -2.24 3.57
N ARG A 63 16.51 -2.99 2.67
CA ARG A 63 15.92 -3.33 1.37
C ARG A 63 14.67 -4.18 1.53
N SER A 64 14.74 -5.19 2.40
CA SER A 64 13.59 -6.04 2.72
C SER A 64 12.46 -5.25 3.38
N VAL A 65 12.80 -4.26 4.25
CA VAL A 65 11.80 -3.35 4.85
C VAL A 65 11.10 -2.51 3.77
N ILE A 66 11.83 -1.97 2.79
CA ILE A 66 11.24 -1.20 1.69
C ILE A 66 10.30 -2.07 0.87
N THR A 67 10.71 -3.28 0.51
CA THR A 67 9.86 -4.24 -0.22
C THR A 67 8.59 -4.59 0.57
N LEU A 68 8.72 -4.85 1.89
CA LEU A 68 7.58 -5.11 2.77
C LEU A 68 6.63 -3.91 2.81
N ALA A 69 7.17 -2.70 2.93
CA ALA A 69 6.37 -1.47 2.94
C ALA A 69 5.58 -1.28 1.63
N GLU A 70 6.14 -1.63 0.48
CA GLU A 70 5.41 -1.63 -0.79
C GLU A 70 4.24 -2.62 -0.78
N HIS A 71 4.45 -3.84 -0.29
CA HIS A 71 3.36 -4.82 -0.15
C HIS A 71 2.23 -4.31 0.74
N LEU A 72 2.56 -3.64 1.85
CA LEU A 72 1.56 -3.05 2.75
C LEU A 72 0.80 -1.90 2.07
N LEU A 73 1.50 -1.00 1.38
CA LEU A 73 0.90 0.12 0.67
C LEU A 73 -0.01 -0.34 -0.48
N ASN A 74 0.37 -1.39 -1.21
CA ASN A 74 -0.45 -1.95 -2.29
C ASN A 74 -1.85 -2.38 -1.82
N THR A 75 -2.00 -2.75 -0.55
CA THR A 75 -3.31 -3.14 0.00
C THR A 75 -4.28 -1.97 0.18
N VAL A 76 -3.81 -0.75 0.09
CA VAL A 76 -4.58 0.49 0.26
C VAL A 76 -4.51 1.41 -0.97
N ASP A 77 -3.95 0.95 -2.06
CA ASP A 77 -3.99 1.62 -3.35
C ASP A 77 -5.42 1.63 -3.90
N ILE A 78 -5.88 2.79 -4.30
CA ILE A 78 -7.21 3.00 -4.87
C ILE A 78 -7.08 3.01 -6.38
N PRO A 79 -7.70 2.03 -7.07
CA PRO A 79 -7.73 2.01 -8.53
C PRO A 79 -8.47 3.21 -9.10
N LYS A 80 -8.04 3.69 -10.26
CA LYS A 80 -8.65 4.82 -10.91
C LYS A 80 -10.04 4.44 -11.43
N GLY A 81 -11.07 5.10 -10.90
CA GLY A 81 -12.46 4.85 -11.27
C GLY A 81 -13.30 4.21 -10.17
N ASP A 82 -12.69 3.58 -9.14
CA ASP A 82 -13.42 2.98 -8.03
C ASP A 82 -14.12 4.01 -7.14
N ILE A 83 -13.57 5.22 -7.06
CA ILE A 83 -14.16 6.31 -6.29
C ILE A 83 -14.46 7.48 -7.23
N VAL A 84 -15.72 7.90 -7.20
CA VAL A 84 -16.18 9.06 -7.97
C VAL A 84 -16.89 10.01 -7.03
N THR A 85 -16.47 11.26 -6.99
CA THR A 85 -17.03 12.30 -6.12
C THR A 85 -17.44 13.54 -6.93
N PRO A 86 -18.44 14.31 -6.51
CA PRO A 86 -18.69 15.62 -7.12
C PRO A 86 -17.45 16.51 -7.00
N SER A 87 -17.07 17.21 -8.08
CA SER A 87 -15.92 18.12 -8.09
C SER A 87 -16.08 19.31 -7.12
N SER A 88 -17.33 19.62 -6.75
CA SER A 88 -17.69 20.56 -5.67
C SER A 88 -19.09 20.23 -5.16
N PRO A 89 -19.51 20.71 -3.96
CA PRO A 89 -20.82 20.38 -3.37
C PRO A 89 -22.05 20.74 -4.22
N ARG A 90 -21.88 21.58 -5.25
CA ARG A 90 -22.97 22.04 -6.14
C ARG A 90 -22.68 21.70 -7.61
N SER A 91 -21.67 20.89 -7.89
CA SER A 91 -21.28 20.53 -9.25
C SER A 91 -21.93 19.23 -9.68
N SER A 92 -22.43 19.19 -10.90
CA SER A 92 -22.79 17.95 -11.61
C SER A 92 -21.55 17.25 -12.21
N GLN A 93 -20.40 17.93 -12.24
CA GLN A 93 -19.17 17.36 -12.74
C GLN A 93 -18.57 16.43 -11.69
N MET A 94 -18.24 15.22 -12.10
CA MET A 94 -17.64 14.20 -11.25
C MET A 94 -16.12 14.22 -11.39
N LYS A 95 -15.43 13.96 -10.28
CA LYS A 95 -13.99 13.79 -10.17
C LYS A 95 -13.70 12.37 -9.74
N VAL A 96 -12.72 11.77 -10.37
CA VAL A 96 -12.22 10.43 -10.02
C VAL A 96 -11.13 10.58 -8.97
N GLU A 97 -11.29 9.91 -7.85
CA GLU A 97 -10.28 9.80 -6.80
C GLU A 97 -9.52 8.48 -6.94
N TYR A 98 -8.21 8.52 -6.81
CA TYR A 98 -7.35 7.34 -6.89
C TYR A 98 -6.00 7.62 -6.23
N THR A 99 -5.19 6.60 -5.97
CA THR A 99 -3.84 6.75 -5.43
C THR A 99 -2.93 7.31 -6.53
N GLN A 100 -2.58 8.58 -6.45
CA GLN A 100 -1.75 9.24 -7.44
C GLN A 100 -0.27 8.86 -7.31
N PHE A 101 0.20 8.70 -6.08
CA PHE A 101 1.56 8.28 -5.77
C PHE A 101 1.62 7.61 -4.40
N ALA A 102 2.67 6.83 -4.15
CA ALA A 102 3.00 6.29 -2.84
C ALA A 102 4.45 6.65 -2.49
N CYS A 103 4.71 6.89 -1.21
CA CYS A 103 6.03 7.24 -0.69
C CYS A 103 6.40 6.38 0.52
N ILE A 104 7.69 6.03 0.60
CA ILE A 104 8.30 5.36 1.75
C ILE A 104 9.51 6.19 2.18
N TRP A 105 9.60 6.52 3.47
CA TRP A 105 10.74 7.23 4.02
C TRP A 105 11.65 6.29 4.82
N ASP A 106 12.86 6.10 4.35
CA ASP A 106 13.95 5.57 5.18
C ASP A 106 14.56 6.74 5.97
N LEU A 107 14.09 6.90 7.19
CA LEU A 107 14.53 8.00 8.08
C LEU A 107 15.97 7.82 8.56
N THR A 108 16.44 6.58 8.65
CA THR A 108 17.81 6.27 9.09
C THR A 108 18.83 6.72 8.05
N HIS A 109 18.60 6.37 6.79
CA HIS A 109 19.51 6.70 5.69
C HIS A 109 19.12 8.01 4.97
N ARG A 110 17.98 8.62 5.34
CA ARG A 110 17.43 9.83 4.72
C ARG A 110 17.19 9.68 3.24
N ILE A 111 16.55 8.56 2.86
CA ILE A 111 16.19 8.26 1.49
C ILE A 111 14.65 8.29 1.37
N LEU A 112 14.15 9.07 0.44
CA LEU A 112 12.74 9.03 0.02
C LEU A 112 12.61 8.07 -1.15
N TYR A 113 11.77 7.05 -1.01
CA TYR A 113 11.33 6.21 -2.11
C TYR A 113 9.93 6.65 -2.53
N TYR A 114 9.66 6.59 -3.83
CA TYR A 114 8.34 6.92 -4.36
C TYR A 114 8.05 6.16 -5.66
N ARG A 115 6.77 5.97 -5.93
CA ARG A 115 6.22 5.49 -7.19
C ARG A 115 4.96 6.28 -7.52
N THR A 116 4.55 6.28 -8.79
CA THR A 116 3.32 6.94 -9.25
C THR A 116 2.30 5.90 -9.69
N TYR A 117 1.06 6.32 -9.93
CA TYR A 117 0.02 5.45 -10.46
C TYR A 117 0.39 4.85 -11.82
N ASP A 118 0.95 5.67 -12.71
CA ASP A 118 1.27 5.27 -14.08
C ASP A 118 2.61 4.54 -14.19
N ASP A 119 3.42 4.54 -13.13
CA ASP A 119 4.71 3.87 -13.07
C ASP A 119 4.97 3.32 -11.66
N LEU A 120 4.78 2.01 -11.53
CA LEU A 120 4.95 1.30 -10.26
C LEU A 120 6.42 1.01 -9.92
N MET A 121 7.36 1.35 -10.78
CA MET A 121 8.78 1.18 -10.49
C MET A 121 9.20 2.17 -9.39
N LEU A 122 9.74 1.63 -8.31
CA LEU A 122 10.21 2.43 -7.17
C LEU A 122 11.43 3.26 -7.56
N ARG A 123 11.39 4.55 -7.25
CA ARG A 123 12.49 5.51 -7.42
C ARG A 123 12.95 5.99 -6.06
N SER A 124 14.19 6.46 -5.98
CA SER A 124 14.74 6.99 -4.74
C SER A 124 15.34 8.37 -4.92
N ILE A 125 15.27 9.16 -3.85
CA ILE A 125 15.95 10.44 -3.70
C ILE A 125 16.76 10.37 -2.41
N ASP A 126 18.08 10.44 -2.54
CA ASP A 126 18.98 10.55 -1.37
C ASP A 126 19.03 12.03 -0.93
N VAL A 127 18.35 12.31 0.17
CA VAL A 127 18.25 13.67 0.71
C VAL A 127 19.62 14.21 1.17
N ASN A 128 20.57 13.32 1.55
CA ASN A 128 21.91 13.76 1.94
C ASN A 128 22.69 14.37 0.77
N GLN A 129 22.36 14.02 -0.46
CA GLN A 129 23.01 14.57 -1.65
C GLN A 129 22.39 15.91 -2.09
N LEU A 130 21.24 16.29 -1.53
CA LEU A 130 20.60 17.56 -1.86
C LEU A 130 21.28 18.72 -1.13
N LYS A 131 21.67 19.75 -1.88
CA LYS A 131 22.26 21.00 -1.35
C LYS A 131 21.18 21.94 -0.82
N LEU A 132 20.38 21.49 0.15
CA LEU A 132 19.18 22.18 0.63
C LEU A 132 19.43 23.59 1.17
N MET A 133 20.66 23.91 1.57
CA MET A 133 21.03 25.20 2.16
C MET A 133 21.60 26.22 1.14
N GLN A 134 21.75 25.87 -0.13
CA GLN A 134 22.49 26.69 -1.11
C GLN A 134 21.59 27.41 -2.12
N THR A 135 20.29 27.17 -2.12
CA THR A 135 19.37 27.80 -3.06
C THR A 135 18.25 28.54 -2.35
N SER A 136 18.00 29.78 -2.74
CA SER A 136 16.86 30.59 -2.26
C SER A 136 15.53 30.18 -2.89
N GLN A 137 15.54 29.27 -3.85
CA GLN A 137 14.34 28.80 -4.57
C GLN A 137 14.16 27.29 -4.34
N PRO A 138 12.92 26.82 -4.09
CA PRO A 138 12.64 25.41 -3.99
C PRO A 138 12.87 24.73 -5.34
N ALA A 139 13.61 23.63 -5.35
CA ALA A 139 13.74 22.79 -6.53
C ALA A 139 12.48 21.93 -6.67
N CYS A 140 11.85 21.96 -7.85
CA CYS A 140 10.70 21.16 -8.19
C CYS A 140 10.98 20.34 -9.45
N PHE A 141 10.52 19.09 -9.45
CA PHE A 141 10.51 18.26 -10.65
C PHE A 141 9.15 17.55 -10.78
N PRO A 142 8.67 17.28 -12.01
CA PRO A 142 7.41 16.57 -12.20
C PRO A 142 7.54 15.11 -11.75
N LEU A 143 6.58 14.63 -10.98
CA LEU A 143 6.50 13.21 -10.60
C LEU A 143 6.05 12.31 -11.76
N THR A 144 5.33 12.88 -12.72
CA THR A 144 4.85 12.16 -13.90
C THR A 144 6.03 11.91 -14.84
N LEU A 145 6.56 10.72 -14.77
CA LEU A 145 7.46 10.16 -15.76
C LEU A 145 6.63 9.27 -16.69
N ASN A 146 7.02 9.17 -17.95
CA ASN A 146 6.40 8.23 -18.88
C ASN A 146 6.42 6.84 -18.25
N GLY A 147 5.26 6.19 -18.19
CA GLY A 147 5.13 4.85 -17.61
C GLY A 147 6.14 3.90 -18.25
N HIS A 148 6.68 2.98 -17.47
CA HIS A 148 7.56 1.94 -17.98
C HIS A 148 6.71 0.84 -18.63
N SER A 149 7.10 0.43 -19.84
CA SER A 149 6.55 -0.80 -20.41
C SER A 149 7.01 -2.00 -19.59
N PRO A 150 6.18 -3.05 -19.48
CA PRO A 150 6.61 -4.30 -18.87
C PRO A 150 7.92 -4.80 -19.48
N ILE A 151 8.79 -5.37 -18.65
CA ILE A 151 10.02 -5.99 -19.13
C ILE A 151 9.65 -7.30 -19.83
N ASP A 152 9.99 -7.42 -21.13
CA ASP A 152 9.80 -8.67 -21.86
C ASP A 152 10.87 -9.69 -21.45
N MET A 153 10.44 -10.76 -20.80
CA MET A 153 11.29 -11.85 -20.32
C MET A 153 11.45 -12.99 -21.35
N THR A 154 10.77 -12.90 -22.52
CA THR A 154 10.83 -13.92 -23.56
C THR A 154 12.26 -14.27 -23.99
N PRO A 155 13.17 -13.29 -24.21
CA PRO A 155 14.56 -13.60 -24.59
C PRO A 155 15.29 -14.48 -23.56
N SER A 156 15.00 -14.28 -22.25
CA SER A 156 15.62 -15.08 -21.19
C SER A 156 15.15 -16.53 -21.17
N LEU A 157 13.96 -16.81 -21.68
CA LEU A 157 13.43 -18.17 -21.82
C LEU A 157 13.97 -18.88 -23.05
N LEU A 158 14.29 -18.14 -24.11
CA LEU A 158 14.81 -18.70 -25.37
C LEU A 158 16.32 -18.95 -25.32
N SER A 159 17.00 -18.45 -24.29
CA SER A 159 18.47 -18.61 -24.11
C SER A 159 18.85 -19.79 -23.20
N GLN A 160 17.92 -20.61 -22.77
CA GLN A 160 18.11 -21.85 -22.02
C GLN A 160 18.15 -23.04 -22.98
#